data_70810bb4f2be8cb70d8e5464cee3c503
#
_entry.id   70810bb4f2be8cb70d8e5464cee3c503
#
_cell.length_a   1.000
_cell.length_b   1.000
_cell.length_c   1.000
_cell.angle_alpha   90.00
_cell.angle_beta   90.00
_cell.angle_gamma   90.00
#
_symmetry.space_group_name_H-M   'P 1'
#
loop_
_entity.id
_entity.type
_entity.pdbx_description
1 polymer ?
#
loop_
_entity_poly.entity_id
_entity_poly.type
_entity_poly.pdbx_seq_one_letter_code
_entity_poly.pdbx_strand_id
1 'polypeptide(L)'
;MKDARGNTIYVGKAKDLHRRLGNYFSPTGTTLSNHKTRALINAIASFDYFETRNDQEAFLLESKLIKQYRPHYNIQMKDDKRYPLLKIPKGEKLPRFQLARVRKDDGARYFGPFVHSQALYATQEWLNRHFRLRTCKTKNPGIHDFRHCHADVIRNCSAPC
;
A
#
# COMPACT_ATOMS: atom_id res chain seq x y z
N MET A 1 -17.15 -12.37 3.87
CA MET A 1 -18.49 -12.57 4.41
C MET A 1 -19.49 -12.23 3.32
N LYS A 2 -20.49 -13.08 3.14
CA LYS A 2 -21.48 -13.00 2.06
C LYS A 2 -22.91 -12.97 2.62
N ASP A 3 -23.80 -12.33 1.90
CA ASP A 3 -25.25 -12.35 2.18
C ASP A 3 -25.92 -13.65 1.64
N ALA A 4 -27.23 -13.78 1.87
CA ALA A 4 -28.01 -14.92 1.39
C ALA A 4 -28.08 -15.04 -0.15
N ARG A 5 -27.75 -13.96 -0.88
CA ARG A 5 -27.66 -13.94 -2.35
C ARG A 5 -26.26 -14.24 -2.89
N GLY A 6 -25.29 -14.50 -2.00
CA GLY A 6 -23.90 -14.75 -2.37
C GLY A 6 -23.06 -13.49 -2.63
N ASN A 7 -23.59 -12.27 -2.42
CA ASN A 7 -22.83 -11.05 -2.60
C ASN A 7 -21.85 -10.84 -1.46
N THR A 8 -20.64 -10.38 -1.77
CA THR A 8 -19.66 -10.04 -0.75
C THR A 8 -20.05 -8.71 -0.07
N ILE A 9 -20.43 -8.78 1.21
CA ILE A 9 -20.89 -7.62 2.00
C ILE A 9 -19.83 -7.07 2.94
N TYR A 10 -18.84 -7.86 3.31
CA TYR A 10 -17.70 -7.46 4.14
C TYR A 10 -16.46 -8.29 3.84
N VAL A 11 -15.31 -7.63 3.82
CA VAL A 11 -13.96 -8.22 3.76
C VAL A 11 -13.16 -7.72 4.96
N GLY A 12 -12.39 -8.57 5.60
CA GLY A 12 -11.54 -8.19 6.73
C GLY A 12 -10.46 -9.21 6.98
N LYS A 13 -9.33 -8.76 7.55
CA LYS A 13 -8.21 -9.61 7.94
C LYS A 13 -8.19 -9.87 9.44
N ALA A 14 -7.59 -10.96 9.85
CA ALA A 14 -7.31 -11.27 11.25
C ALA A 14 -6.05 -12.13 11.35
N LYS A 15 -5.31 -11.99 12.47
CA LYS A 15 -4.22 -12.93 12.82
C LYS A 15 -4.78 -14.27 13.28
N ASP A 16 -5.94 -14.22 13.93
CA ASP A 16 -6.71 -15.37 14.40
C ASP A 16 -8.17 -15.20 13.99
N LEU A 17 -8.57 -15.99 12.99
CA LEU A 17 -9.93 -15.95 12.45
C LEU A 17 -10.95 -16.51 13.44
N HIS A 18 -10.61 -17.56 14.20
CA HIS A 18 -11.51 -18.17 15.18
C HIS A 18 -11.90 -17.15 16.26
N ARG A 19 -10.90 -16.47 16.84
CA ARG A 19 -11.11 -15.42 17.84
C ARG A 19 -11.91 -14.26 17.27
N ARG A 20 -11.61 -13.83 16.03
CA ARG A 20 -12.32 -12.73 15.38
C ARG A 20 -13.78 -13.08 15.10
N LEU A 21 -14.07 -14.27 14.57
CA LEU A 21 -15.43 -14.72 14.30
C LEU A 21 -16.20 -14.92 15.61
N GLY A 22 -15.57 -15.49 16.64
CA GLY A 22 -16.16 -15.61 17.97
C GLY A 22 -16.63 -14.27 18.52
N ASN A 23 -15.86 -13.20 18.33
CA ASN A 23 -16.24 -11.84 18.76
C ASN A 23 -17.46 -11.29 17.99
N TYR A 24 -17.68 -11.69 16.73
CA TYR A 24 -18.87 -11.29 15.98
C TYR A 24 -20.13 -12.04 16.42
N PHE A 25 -20.01 -13.32 16.73
CA PHE A 25 -21.14 -14.20 17.00
C PHE A 25 -21.34 -14.50 18.50
N SER A 26 -20.53 -13.94 19.40
CA SER A 26 -20.69 -14.10 20.84
C SER A 26 -21.88 -13.30 21.36
N PRO A 27 -22.76 -13.91 22.19
CA PRO A 27 -23.91 -13.23 22.78
C PRO A 27 -23.53 -12.07 23.72
N THR A 28 -22.32 -12.11 24.30
CA THR A 28 -21.80 -11.13 25.27
C THR A 28 -20.80 -10.14 24.68
N GLY A 29 -20.57 -10.18 23.36
CA GLY A 29 -19.52 -9.41 22.71
C GLY A 29 -19.83 -7.91 22.71
N THR A 30 -18.87 -7.09 23.17
CA THR A 30 -18.86 -5.62 23.10
C THR A 30 -19.08 -5.09 21.67
N THR A 31 -18.92 -5.94 20.67
CA THR A 31 -19.13 -5.66 19.25
C THR A 31 -20.60 -5.38 18.90
N LEU A 32 -21.55 -5.85 19.73
CA LEU A 32 -22.98 -5.61 19.55
C LEU A 32 -23.45 -4.19 19.91
N SER A 33 -22.58 -3.39 20.53
CA SER A 33 -22.88 -1.98 20.87
C SER A 33 -22.99 -1.08 19.64
N ASN A 34 -22.36 -1.45 18.51
CA ASN A 34 -22.37 -0.66 17.27
C ASN A 34 -23.51 -1.13 16.35
N HIS A 35 -24.43 -0.24 16.03
CA HIS A 35 -25.59 -0.49 15.17
C HIS A 35 -25.19 -1.08 13.78
N LYS A 36 -24.06 -0.63 13.22
CA LYS A 36 -23.55 -1.12 11.95
C LYS A 36 -23.04 -2.56 12.03
N THR A 37 -22.38 -2.91 13.11
CA THR A 37 -21.89 -4.29 13.32
C THR A 37 -23.05 -5.25 13.51
N ARG A 38 -24.10 -4.84 14.23
CA ARG A 38 -25.33 -5.63 14.37
C ARG A 38 -26.00 -5.86 13.02
N ALA A 39 -26.12 -4.83 12.18
CA ALA A 39 -26.67 -4.94 10.83
C ALA A 39 -25.83 -5.88 9.94
N LEU A 40 -24.51 -5.80 10.04
CA LEU A 40 -23.60 -6.73 9.34
C LEU A 40 -23.86 -8.18 9.80
N ILE A 41 -23.87 -8.45 11.09
CA ILE A 41 -24.05 -9.80 11.65
C ILE A 41 -25.37 -10.40 11.16
N ASN A 42 -26.45 -9.65 11.17
CA ASN A 42 -27.78 -10.10 10.71
C ASN A 42 -27.80 -10.36 9.19
N ALA A 43 -26.92 -9.75 8.41
CA ALA A 43 -26.86 -9.91 6.96
C ALA A 43 -25.94 -11.05 6.51
N ILE A 44 -25.10 -11.61 7.40
CA ILE A 44 -24.16 -12.68 7.05
C ILE A 44 -24.91 -14.00 6.92
N ALA A 45 -24.79 -14.64 5.74
CA ALA A 45 -25.26 -16.00 5.51
C ALA A 45 -24.08 -17.01 5.42
N SER A 46 -22.93 -16.56 4.88
CA SER A 46 -21.75 -17.41 4.73
C SER A 46 -20.46 -16.57 4.73
N PHE A 47 -19.31 -17.24 4.85
CA PHE A 47 -18.02 -16.61 4.71
C PHE A 47 -17.02 -17.54 4.02
N ASP A 48 -16.11 -16.96 3.25
CA ASP A 48 -14.92 -17.61 2.74
C ASP A 48 -13.70 -17.06 3.50
N TYR A 49 -12.62 -17.83 3.54
CA TYR A 49 -11.35 -17.36 4.10
C TYR A 49 -10.18 -17.72 3.19
N PHE A 50 -9.12 -16.93 3.29
CA PHE A 50 -7.87 -17.13 2.60
C PHE A 50 -6.73 -17.05 3.62
N GLU A 51 -5.87 -18.03 3.61
CA GLU A 51 -4.65 -18.02 4.42
C GLU A 51 -3.56 -17.26 3.67
N THR A 52 -2.78 -16.47 4.41
CA THR A 52 -1.66 -15.70 3.89
C THR A 52 -0.41 -15.95 4.71
N ARG A 53 0.76 -15.78 4.10
CA ARG A 53 2.05 -16.06 4.75
C ARG A 53 2.40 -15.07 5.85
N ASN A 54 1.93 -13.84 5.74
CA ASN A 54 2.23 -12.77 6.69
C ASN A 54 1.12 -11.70 6.68
N ASP A 55 1.19 -10.80 7.67
CA ASP A 55 0.22 -9.73 7.86
C ASP A 55 0.21 -8.71 6.70
N GLN A 56 1.34 -8.52 6.04
CA GLN A 56 1.44 -7.60 4.90
C GLN A 56 0.69 -8.15 3.68
N GLU A 57 0.85 -9.43 3.41
CA GLU A 57 0.12 -10.12 2.34
C GLU A 57 -1.39 -10.12 2.62
N ALA A 58 -1.80 -10.41 3.88
CA ALA A 58 -3.19 -10.32 4.31
C ALA A 58 -3.77 -8.92 4.07
N PHE A 59 -3.01 -7.87 4.38
CA PHE A 59 -3.44 -6.50 4.20
C PHE A 59 -3.58 -6.11 2.72
N LEU A 60 -2.66 -6.56 1.87
CA LEU A 60 -2.73 -6.33 0.43
C LEU A 60 -3.91 -7.07 -0.20
N LEU A 61 -4.14 -8.31 0.22
CA LEU A 61 -5.27 -9.12 -0.24
C LEU A 61 -6.60 -8.49 0.18
N GLU A 62 -6.74 -8.08 1.45
CA GLU A 62 -7.91 -7.35 1.95
C GLU A 62 -8.21 -6.11 1.11
N SER A 63 -7.18 -5.27 0.86
CA SER A 63 -7.31 -4.07 0.04
C SER A 63 -7.74 -4.39 -1.40
N LYS A 64 -7.17 -5.43 -2.00
CA LYS A 64 -7.54 -5.90 -3.34
C LYS A 64 -9.00 -6.34 -3.41
N LEU A 65 -9.43 -7.18 -2.46
CA LEU A 65 -10.80 -7.70 -2.42
C LEU A 65 -11.83 -6.60 -2.14
N ILE A 66 -11.51 -5.62 -1.27
CA ILE A 66 -12.38 -4.47 -1.03
C ILE A 66 -12.56 -3.63 -2.30
N LYS A 67 -11.49 -3.41 -3.06
CA LYS A 67 -11.56 -2.68 -4.35
C LYS A 67 -12.36 -3.44 -5.40
N GLN A 68 -12.20 -4.75 -5.45
CA GLN A 68 -12.88 -5.63 -6.41
C GLN A 68 -14.38 -5.72 -6.14
N TYR A 69 -14.76 -6.01 -4.89
CA TYR A 69 -16.15 -6.29 -4.51
C TYR A 69 -16.91 -5.06 -4.01
N ARG A 70 -16.21 -3.99 -3.62
CA ARG A 70 -16.79 -2.77 -3.02
C ARG A 70 -17.85 -3.07 -1.95
N PRO A 71 -17.53 -3.89 -0.93
CA PRO A 71 -18.51 -4.39 0.02
C PRO A 71 -19.18 -3.25 0.80
N HIS A 72 -20.49 -3.38 1.06
CA HIS A 72 -21.27 -2.31 1.66
C HIS A 72 -20.79 -1.91 3.07
N TYR A 73 -20.34 -2.88 3.87
CA TYR A 73 -19.93 -2.65 5.26
C TYR A 73 -18.46 -2.23 5.43
N ASN A 74 -17.64 -2.22 4.38
CA ASN A 74 -16.27 -1.70 4.43
C ASN A 74 -16.25 -0.20 4.16
N ILE A 75 -16.38 0.61 5.22
CA ILE A 75 -16.50 2.07 5.10
C ILE A 75 -15.14 2.74 4.90
N GLN A 76 -14.09 2.26 5.58
CA GLN A 76 -12.80 2.96 5.65
C GLN A 76 -11.84 2.72 4.47
N MET A 77 -12.06 1.68 3.65
CA MET A 77 -11.15 1.34 2.54
C MET A 77 -11.76 1.55 1.16
N LYS A 78 -12.91 2.19 1.07
CA LYS A 78 -13.51 2.61 -0.22
C LYS A 78 -12.72 3.74 -0.87
N ASP A 79 -11.97 4.51 -0.08
CA ASP A 79 -11.06 5.52 -0.58
C ASP A 79 -9.92 4.84 -1.34
N ASP A 80 -9.59 5.40 -2.48
CA ASP A 80 -8.59 4.91 -3.43
C ASP A 80 -7.15 5.14 -2.91
N LYS A 81 -6.90 4.79 -1.64
CA LYS A 81 -5.57 4.87 -1.03
C LYS A 81 -4.67 3.84 -1.71
N ARG A 82 -4.02 4.28 -2.75
CA ARG A 82 -3.01 3.50 -3.47
C ARG A 82 -1.73 3.51 -2.65
N TYR A 83 -1.25 2.31 -2.33
CA TYR A 83 0.05 2.18 -1.67
C TYR A 83 1.16 2.71 -2.55
N PRO A 84 2.17 3.37 -1.96
CA PRO A 84 3.29 3.88 -2.73
C PRO A 84 4.09 2.74 -3.36
N LEU A 85 4.58 3.04 -4.54
CA LEU A 85 5.50 2.23 -5.33
C LEU A 85 6.81 2.99 -5.43
N LEU A 86 7.93 2.27 -5.43
CA LEU A 86 9.22 2.83 -5.83
C LEU A 86 9.37 2.62 -7.33
N LYS A 87 9.68 3.68 -8.06
CA LYS A 87 9.81 3.68 -9.52
C LYS A 87 11.22 4.06 -9.93
N ILE A 88 11.77 3.34 -10.90
CA ILE A 88 12.97 3.72 -11.65
C ILE A 88 12.52 3.98 -13.09
N PRO A 89 12.59 5.23 -13.59
CA PRO A 89 12.18 5.55 -14.95
C PRO A 89 13.10 4.90 -15.97
N LYS A 90 12.54 4.49 -17.11
CA LYS A 90 13.32 4.04 -18.28
C LYS A 90 13.62 5.22 -19.20
N GLY A 91 14.79 5.20 -19.84
CA GLY A 91 15.15 6.21 -20.83
C GLY A 91 15.69 7.52 -20.27
N GLU A 92 15.79 7.69 -18.95
CA GLU A 92 16.59 8.76 -18.36
C GLU A 92 18.06 8.38 -18.40
N LYS A 93 18.91 9.27 -18.89
CA LYS A 93 20.39 9.06 -18.95
C LYS A 93 20.99 8.83 -17.56
N LEU A 94 20.42 9.51 -16.57
CA LEU A 94 20.79 9.42 -15.16
C LEU A 94 19.53 9.14 -14.33
N PRO A 95 19.10 7.87 -14.20
CA PRO A 95 17.87 7.55 -13.49
C PRO A 95 18.00 7.84 -11.99
N ARG A 96 16.86 8.10 -11.36
CA ARG A 96 16.75 8.29 -9.91
C ARG A 96 15.52 7.55 -9.37
N PHE A 97 15.51 7.25 -8.09
CA PHE A 97 14.31 6.74 -7.45
C PHE A 97 13.20 7.79 -7.39
N GLN A 98 12.01 7.41 -7.79
CA GLN A 98 10.80 8.21 -7.74
C GLN A 98 9.71 7.43 -7.00
N LEU A 99 8.80 8.15 -6.37
CA LEU A 99 7.61 7.58 -5.76
C LEU A 99 6.45 7.68 -6.74
N ALA A 100 5.72 6.60 -6.88
CA ALA A 100 4.51 6.53 -7.69
C ALA A 100 3.38 5.90 -6.88
N ARG A 101 2.14 6.20 -7.24
CA ARG A 101 0.94 5.56 -6.64
C ARG A 101 0.19 4.68 -7.64
N VAL A 102 0.57 4.77 -8.90
CA VAL A 102 -0.03 4.02 -10.00
C VAL A 102 1.07 3.44 -10.85
N ARG A 103 0.98 2.18 -11.17
CA ARG A 103 1.82 1.56 -12.22
C ARG A 103 1.29 2.01 -13.57
N LYS A 104 2.17 2.55 -14.40
CA LYS A 104 1.88 2.92 -15.79
C LYS A 104 2.64 1.99 -16.72
N ASP A 105 2.14 1.83 -17.92
CA ASP A 105 2.86 1.12 -18.99
C ASP A 105 3.81 2.10 -19.71
N ASP A 106 4.84 2.52 -18.97
CA ASP A 106 5.86 3.47 -19.43
C ASP A 106 7.25 2.83 -19.52
N GLY A 107 7.30 1.50 -19.44
CA GLY A 107 8.53 0.73 -19.45
C GLY A 107 9.42 0.93 -18.20
N ALA A 108 9.01 1.75 -17.23
CA ALA A 108 9.74 1.94 -15.99
C ALA A 108 9.69 0.69 -15.09
N ARG A 109 10.69 0.53 -14.25
CA ARG A 109 10.67 -0.51 -13.21
C ARG A 109 9.92 -0.01 -11.99
N TYR A 110 8.97 -0.83 -11.49
CA TYR A 110 8.17 -0.54 -10.32
C TYR A 110 8.36 -1.64 -9.28
N PHE A 111 8.62 -1.23 -8.05
CA PHE A 111 8.78 -2.10 -6.89
C PHE A 111 7.68 -1.80 -5.87
N GLY A 112 7.18 -2.81 -5.19
CA GLY A 112 6.08 -2.69 -4.24
C GLY A 112 4.79 -3.31 -4.78
N PRO A 113 3.63 -3.06 -4.21
CA PRO A 113 3.29 -1.94 -3.32
C PRO A 113 3.83 -2.09 -1.88
N PHE A 114 4.15 -0.94 -1.25
CA PHE A 114 4.66 -0.90 0.12
C PHE A 114 3.56 -0.43 1.09
N VAL A 115 3.24 -1.27 2.06
CA VAL A 115 2.19 -0.98 3.06
C VAL A 115 2.63 0.12 4.02
N HIS A 116 3.91 0.10 4.43
CA HIS A 116 4.50 1.05 5.37
C HIS A 116 5.27 2.14 4.61
N SER A 117 4.62 3.27 4.35
CA SER A 117 5.22 4.38 3.61
C SER A 117 6.45 4.97 4.30
N GLN A 118 6.46 5.05 5.64
CA GLN A 118 7.63 5.53 6.40
C GLN A 118 8.86 4.63 6.18
N ALA A 119 8.69 3.31 6.22
CA ALA A 119 9.77 2.37 5.95
C ALA A 119 10.29 2.51 4.51
N LEU A 120 9.39 2.73 3.55
CA LEU A 120 9.78 2.99 2.16
C LEU A 120 10.61 4.28 2.02
N TYR A 121 10.19 5.37 2.67
CA TYR A 121 10.96 6.63 2.63
C TYR A 121 12.33 6.47 3.27
N ALA A 122 12.41 5.84 4.44
CA ALA A 122 13.67 5.57 5.11
C ALA A 122 14.61 4.69 4.25
N THR A 123 14.06 3.65 3.62
CA THR A 123 14.81 2.78 2.69
C THR A 123 15.31 3.56 1.47
N GLN A 124 14.47 4.38 0.86
CA GLN A 124 14.85 5.21 -0.27
C GLN A 124 15.96 6.20 0.11
N GLU A 125 15.85 6.83 1.27
CA GLU A 125 16.87 7.76 1.77
C GLU A 125 18.20 7.04 2.03
N TRP A 126 18.15 5.86 2.68
CA TRP A 126 19.33 5.03 2.90
C TRP A 126 20.00 4.62 1.58
N LEU A 127 19.22 4.15 0.60
CA LEU A 127 19.72 3.80 -0.74
C LEU A 127 20.38 4.99 -1.43
N ASN A 128 19.74 6.16 -1.39
CA ASN A 128 20.28 7.37 -1.98
C ASN A 128 21.63 7.77 -1.37
N ARG A 129 21.76 7.68 -0.04
CA ARG A 129 22.99 7.99 0.67
C ARG A 129 24.09 6.93 0.42
N HIS A 130 23.73 5.66 0.59
CA HIS A 130 24.69 4.55 0.50
C HIS A 130 25.29 4.44 -0.91
N PHE A 131 24.47 4.54 -1.95
CA PHE A 131 24.89 4.47 -3.33
C PHE A 131 25.18 5.84 -3.96
N ARG A 132 25.13 6.91 -3.18
CA ARG A 132 25.38 8.28 -3.63
C ARG A 132 24.54 8.66 -4.86
N LEU A 133 23.28 8.22 -4.89
CA LEU A 133 22.39 8.44 -6.02
C LEU A 133 21.90 9.89 -6.07
N ARG A 134 21.65 10.35 -7.28
CA ARG A 134 21.10 11.70 -7.46
C ARG A 134 19.68 11.79 -6.93
N THR A 135 19.35 12.94 -6.32
CA THR A 135 18.02 13.25 -5.81
C THR A 135 17.35 14.43 -6.51
N CYS A 136 18.09 15.16 -7.35
CA CYS A 136 17.58 16.31 -8.07
C CYS A 136 16.43 15.94 -9.01
N LYS A 137 15.49 16.88 -9.20
CA LYS A 137 14.27 16.65 -10.00
C LYS A 137 14.48 16.84 -11.49
N THR A 138 15.56 17.51 -11.90
CA THR A 138 15.89 17.76 -13.30
C THR A 138 15.98 16.43 -14.05
N LYS A 139 15.32 16.32 -15.20
CA LYS A 139 15.25 15.07 -15.96
C LYS A 139 16.60 14.66 -16.53
N ASN A 140 17.29 15.60 -17.16
CA ASN A 140 18.63 15.43 -17.71
C ASN A 140 19.55 16.51 -17.11
N PRO A 141 20.08 16.33 -15.90
CA PRO A 141 20.97 17.31 -15.28
C PRO A 141 22.28 17.40 -16.05
N GLY A 142 22.76 18.63 -16.23
CA GLY A 142 24.01 18.96 -16.89
C GLY A 142 24.92 19.82 -16.04
N ILE A 143 26.02 20.31 -16.65
CA ILE A 143 27.04 21.10 -15.96
C ILE A 143 26.49 22.43 -15.39
N HIS A 144 25.46 23.00 -16.00
CA HIS A 144 24.79 24.19 -15.48
C HIS A 144 24.02 23.91 -14.19
N ASP A 145 23.34 22.75 -14.11
CA ASP A 145 22.65 22.31 -12.90
C ASP A 145 23.63 22.03 -11.76
N PHE A 146 24.82 21.49 -12.07
CA PHE A 146 25.87 21.23 -11.10
C PHE A 146 26.34 22.49 -10.39
N ARG A 147 26.54 23.59 -11.10
CA ARG A 147 26.99 24.87 -10.51
C ARG A 147 26.05 25.41 -9.42
N HIS A 148 24.79 25.06 -9.47
CA HIS A 148 23.76 25.50 -8.52
C HIS A 148 23.36 24.38 -7.54
N CYS A 149 23.97 23.21 -7.63
CA CYS A 149 23.63 22.04 -6.84
C CYS A 149 24.73 21.69 -5.84
N HIS A 150 24.45 21.81 -4.58
CA HIS A 150 25.33 21.34 -3.51
C HIS A 150 25.01 19.92 -3.04
N ALA A 151 24.32 19.12 -3.86
CA ALA A 151 23.83 17.81 -3.47
C ALA A 151 24.95 16.77 -3.30
N ASP A 152 26.08 16.95 -3.95
CA ASP A 152 27.30 16.16 -3.75
C ASP A 152 27.90 16.32 -2.35
N VAL A 153 27.87 17.55 -1.82
CA VAL A 153 28.38 17.89 -0.48
C VAL A 153 27.33 17.61 0.60
N ILE A 154 26.09 18.13 0.42
CA ILE A 154 25.05 18.09 1.46
C ILE A 154 24.29 16.76 1.47
N ARG A 155 24.07 16.15 0.31
CA ARG A 155 23.22 14.94 0.14
C ARG A 155 23.96 13.69 -0.29
N ASN A 156 25.30 13.73 -0.29
CA ASN A 156 26.15 12.60 -0.70
C ASN A 156 25.81 12.08 -2.12
N CYS A 157 25.46 12.95 -3.06
CA CYS A 157 25.28 12.60 -4.47
C CYS A 157 26.64 12.41 -5.13
N SER A 158 26.77 11.42 -6.02
CA SER A 158 28.01 11.22 -6.83
C SER A 158 28.22 12.27 -7.90
N ALA A 159 27.34 13.27 -8.03
CA ALA A 159 27.39 14.35 -9.02
C ALA A 159 27.60 13.85 -10.45
N PRO A 160 26.79 12.90 -10.98
CA PRO A 160 27.03 12.31 -12.30
C PRO A 160 26.78 13.28 -13.46
N CYS A 161 26.26 14.47 -13.17
CA CYS A 161 26.02 15.54 -14.14
C CYS A 161 27.26 16.40 -14.44
#